data_38226b6ea80ce9527cb0184bad2c71c0
#
_entry.id   38226b6ea80ce9527cb0184bad2c71c0
#
_cell.length_a   1.000
_cell.length_b   1.000
_cell.length_c   1.000
_cell.angle_alpha   90.00
_cell.angle_beta   90.00
_cell.angle_gamma   90.00
#
_symmetry.space_group_name_H-M   'P 1'
#
loop_
_entity.id
_entity.type
_entity.pdbx_description
1 polymer ?
#
loop_
_entity_poly.entity_id
_entity_poly.type
_entity_poly.pdbx_seq_one_letter_code
_entity_poly.pdbx_strand_id
1 'polypeptide(L)'
;DLDGTELINKPAREIARLGIGYVPDSRGIFGSLTVMENLLLPPKIADGGFELSAIYELFPNLQERLDSYGNKLSGGEQQMLSIARILRTGARFILMDEPTEGLAPVIIQQIGHTVRRLKSAGYTILLVEQNFHFARKLADRHYIVQEGRVVDEFHNNEVEAHLEKIQGYLG
;
A
#
# COMPACT_ATOMS: atom_id res chain seq x y z
N ASP A 1 -1.60 5.70 18.02
CA ASP A 1 -0.33 6.44 18.10
C ASP A 1 0.75 5.81 17.22
N LEU A 2 1.86 6.51 17.01
CA LEU A 2 3.07 6.00 16.38
C LEU A 2 4.23 6.34 17.30
N ASP A 3 4.94 5.30 17.80
CA ASP A 3 6.08 5.46 18.72
C ASP A 3 5.77 6.40 19.90
N GLY A 4 4.57 6.27 20.48
CA GLY A 4 4.07 7.10 21.58
C GLY A 4 3.54 8.48 21.16
N THR A 5 3.61 8.81 19.88
CA THR A 5 3.04 10.06 19.34
C THR A 5 1.57 9.86 18.99
N GLU A 6 0.66 10.56 19.69
CA GLU A 6 -0.78 10.54 19.39
C GLU A 6 -1.06 11.12 18.01
N LEU A 7 -1.83 10.38 17.19
CA LEU A 7 -2.16 10.78 15.80
C LEU A 7 -3.57 11.38 15.66
N ILE A 8 -4.45 11.12 16.65
CA ILE A 8 -5.83 11.63 16.63
C ILE A 8 -5.78 13.17 16.60
N ASN A 9 -6.59 13.76 15.75
CA ASN A 9 -6.68 15.22 15.54
C ASN A 9 -5.43 15.88 14.92
N LYS A 10 -4.37 15.14 14.55
CA LYS A 10 -3.29 15.73 13.77
C LYS A 10 -3.70 15.93 12.31
N PRO A 11 -3.33 17.05 11.68
CA PRO A 11 -3.50 17.23 10.25
C PRO A 11 -2.72 16.15 9.47
N ALA A 12 -3.28 15.67 8.35
CA ALA A 12 -2.66 14.63 7.52
C ALA A 12 -1.21 14.95 7.12
N ARG A 13 -0.91 16.24 6.85
CA ARG A 13 0.46 16.70 6.54
C ARG A 13 1.47 16.47 7.68
N GLU A 14 1.01 16.55 8.94
CA GLU A 14 1.87 16.30 10.10
C GLU A 14 2.07 14.81 10.30
N ILE A 15 1.01 14.01 10.11
CA ILE A 15 1.08 12.54 10.13
C ILE A 15 2.07 12.04 9.06
N ALA A 16 1.98 12.56 7.83
CA ALA A 16 2.92 12.20 6.77
C ALA A 16 4.38 12.48 7.13
N ARG A 17 4.67 13.61 7.83
CA ARG A 17 6.02 13.98 8.28
C ARG A 17 6.59 13.04 9.36
N LEU A 18 5.74 12.26 10.02
CA LEU A 18 6.17 11.21 10.94
C LEU A 18 6.64 9.93 10.23
N GLY A 19 6.71 9.94 8.90
CA GLY A 19 7.16 8.79 8.11
C GLY A 19 6.03 7.84 7.72
N ILE A 20 4.77 8.29 7.76
CA ILE A 20 3.61 7.52 7.31
C ILE A 20 3.29 7.86 5.86
N GLY A 21 3.30 6.85 4.99
CA GLY A 21 2.82 6.94 3.61
C GLY A 21 1.42 6.34 3.47
N TYR A 22 0.58 6.94 2.63
CA TYR A 22 -0.77 6.45 2.37
C TYR A 22 -1.00 6.19 0.89
N VAL A 23 -1.41 4.98 0.56
CA VAL A 23 -1.83 4.52 -0.77
C VAL A 23 -3.35 4.32 -0.70
N PRO A 24 -4.16 5.27 -1.22
CA PRO A 24 -5.61 5.20 -1.16
C PRO A 24 -6.19 4.21 -2.19
N ASP A 25 -7.43 3.76 -1.97
CA ASP A 25 -8.28 3.00 -2.87
C ASP A 25 -8.45 3.70 -4.24
N SER A 26 -8.63 5.02 -4.21
CA SER A 26 -8.73 5.88 -5.41
C SER A 26 -7.41 6.04 -6.17
N ARG A 27 -6.32 5.38 -5.70
CA ARG A 27 -4.94 5.43 -6.22
C ARG A 27 -4.25 6.79 -6.04
N GLY A 28 -4.99 7.91 -5.96
CA GLY A 28 -4.48 9.26 -5.67
C GLY A 28 -3.40 9.77 -6.63
N ILE A 29 -3.38 9.30 -7.88
CA ILE A 29 -2.45 9.78 -8.91
C ILE A 29 -2.97 11.07 -9.57
N PHE A 30 -2.07 11.85 -10.14
CA PHE A 30 -2.43 13.04 -10.92
C PHE A 30 -2.55 12.66 -12.40
N GLY A 31 -3.81 12.54 -12.87
CA GLY A 31 -4.09 12.09 -14.24
C GLY A 31 -3.58 13.02 -15.34
N SER A 32 -3.43 14.32 -15.07
CA SER A 32 -2.90 15.33 -15.99
C SER A 32 -1.37 15.45 -15.99
N LEU A 33 -0.70 14.76 -15.09
CA LEU A 33 0.75 14.69 -15.05
C LEU A 33 1.24 13.37 -15.67
N THR A 34 2.45 13.39 -16.21
CA THR A 34 3.13 12.18 -16.70
C THR A 34 3.51 11.25 -15.53
N VAL A 35 3.88 10.01 -15.85
CA VAL A 35 4.42 9.06 -14.86
C VAL A 35 5.64 9.66 -14.15
N MET A 36 6.58 10.23 -14.92
CA MET A 36 7.77 10.84 -14.34
C MET A 36 7.42 11.99 -13.39
N GLU A 37 6.55 12.90 -13.80
CA GLU A 37 6.09 14.01 -12.96
C GLU A 37 5.38 13.52 -11.70
N ASN A 38 4.52 12.51 -11.81
CA ASN A 38 3.89 11.86 -10.66
C ASN A 38 4.91 11.29 -9.68
N LEU A 39 5.98 10.64 -10.17
CA LEU A 39 7.04 10.07 -9.33
C LEU A 39 7.89 11.13 -8.63
N LEU A 40 8.07 12.29 -9.24
CA LEU A 40 8.91 13.38 -8.71
C LEU A 40 8.15 14.36 -7.81
N LEU A 41 6.83 14.41 -7.93
CA LEU A 41 5.99 15.38 -7.21
C LEU A 41 6.01 15.23 -5.68
N PRO A 42 5.96 14.01 -5.08
CA PRO A 42 5.96 13.88 -3.64
C PRO A 42 7.27 14.35 -3.02
N PRO A 43 7.22 15.19 -1.96
CA PRO A 43 8.44 15.59 -1.26
C PRO A 43 9.08 14.39 -0.55
N LYS A 44 10.40 14.39 -0.43
CA LYS A 44 11.09 13.51 0.50
C LYS A 44 10.76 13.95 1.93
N ILE A 45 10.25 13.02 2.74
CA ILE A 45 9.89 13.24 4.15
C ILE A 45 10.92 12.64 5.11
N ALA A 46 11.70 11.66 4.63
CA ALA A 46 12.79 11.03 5.36
C ALA A 46 13.86 10.53 4.37
N ASP A 47 15.02 10.18 4.93
CA ASP A 47 16.08 9.50 4.19
C ASP A 47 15.70 8.04 3.86
N GLY A 48 16.33 7.47 2.82
CA GLY A 48 16.13 6.07 2.42
C GLY A 48 14.89 5.84 1.56
N GLY A 49 14.31 6.88 0.97
CA GLY A 49 13.35 6.74 -0.12
C GLY A 49 13.97 6.04 -1.35
N PHE A 50 13.16 5.28 -2.08
CA PHE A 50 13.63 4.55 -3.26
C PHE A 50 14.08 5.52 -4.35
N GLU A 51 15.26 5.29 -4.91
CA GLU A 51 15.69 5.96 -6.12
C GLU A 51 14.91 5.42 -7.34
N LEU A 52 14.88 6.18 -8.43
CA LEU A 52 14.11 5.82 -9.63
C LEU A 52 14.50 4.43 -10.17
N SER A 53 15.79 4.10 -10.14
CA SER A 53 16.27 2.76 -10.55
C SER A 53 15.60 1.63 -9.77
N ALA A 54 15.51 1.76 -8.46
CA ALA A 54 14.85 0.76 -7.60
C ALA A 54 13.33 0.70 -7.84
N ILE A 55 12.70 1.84 -8.17
CA ILE A 55 11.29 1.87 -8.58
C ILE A 55 11.10 1.11 -9.91
N TYR A 56 11.98 1.29 -10.88
CA TYR A 56 11.90 0.60 -12.17
C TYR A 56 12.17 -0.90 -12.07
N GLU A 57 13.02 -1.33 -11.12
CA GLU A 57 13.18 -2.75 -10.81
C GLU A 57 11.89 -3.38 -10.22
N LEU A 58 11.15 -2.64 -9.39
CA LEU A 58 9.88 -3.10 -8.83
C LEU A 58 8.75 -3.06 -9.86
N PHE A 59 8.73 -2.05 -10.69
CA PHE A 59 7.65 -1.73 -11.63
C PHE A 59 8.21 -1.37 -13.02
N PRO A 60 8.74 -2.36 -13.79
CA PRO A 60 9.33 -2.08 -15.11
C PRO A 60 8.39 -1.37 -16.08
N ASN A 61 7.09 -1.68 -16.02
CA ASN A 61 6.07 -1.05 -16.86
C ASN A 61 6.03 0.47 -16.68
N LEU A 62 6.35 1.00 -15.49
CA LEU A 62 6.38 2.45 -15.27
C LEU A 62 7.53 3.10 -16.01
N GLN A 63 8.67 2.41 -16.15
CA GLN A 63 9.81 2.89 -16.93
C GLN A 63 9.47 3.03 -18.41
N GLU A 64 8.68 2.10 -18.96
CA GLU A 64 8.24 2.13 -20.36
C GLU A 64 7.20 3.22 -20.64
N ARG A 65 6.62 3.80 -19.60
CA ARG A 65 5.50 4.73 -19.65
C ARG A 65 5.82 6.13 -19.10
N LEU A 66 7.10 6.47 -18.91
CA LEU A 66 7.52 7.72 -18.24
C LEU A 66 6.86 8.99 -18.76
N ASP A 67 6.69 9.09 -20.07
CA ASP A 67 6.08 10.23 -20.75
C ASP A 67 4.55 10.11 -20.91
N SER A 68 3.97 8.98 -20.49
CA SER A 68 2.51 8.79 -20.56
C SER A 68 1.82 9.54 -19.42
N TYR A 69 0.70 10.20 -19.72
CA TYR A 69 -0.13 10.83 -18.71
C TYR A 69 -0.80 9.79 -17.80
N GLY A 70 -0.98 10.11 -16.52
CA GLY A 70 -1.58 9.23 -15.52
C GLY A 70 -2.98 8.71 -15.91
N ASN A 71 -3.79 9.54 -16.57
CA ASN A 71 -5.11 9.14 -17.06
C ASN A 71 -5.09 8.21 -18.30
N LYS A 72 -3.92 7.95 -18.88
CA LYS A 72 -3.73 6.99 -19.98
C LYS A 72 -3.23 5.63 -19.52
N LEU A 73 -2.95 5.50 -18.23
CA LEU A 73 -2.52 4.25 -17.63
C LEU A 73 -3.71 3.32 -17.36
N SER A 74 -3.48 2.03 -17.46
CA SER A 74 -4.42 1.00 -16.95
C SER A 74 -4.57 1.12 -15.44
N GLY A 75 -5.66 0.56 -14.88
CA GLY A 75 -5.87 0.57 -13.43
C GLY A 75 -4.71 -0.04 -12.64
N GLY A 76 -4.10 -1.10 -13.15
CA GLY A 76 -2.93 -1.73 -12.53
C GLY A 76 -1.67 -0.85 -12.58
N GLU A 77 -1.40 -0.18 -13.71
CA GLU A 77 -0.29 0.77 -13.82
C GLU A 77 -0.48 1.98 -12.90
N GLN A 78 -1.72 2.47 -12.77
CA GLN A 78 -2.05 3.55 -11.83
C GLN A 78 -1.81 3.13 -10.38
N GLN A 79 -2.15 1.89 -10.01
CA GLN A 79 -1.92 1.36 -8.67
C GLN A 79 -0.42 1.21 -8.39
N MET A 80 0.35 0.69 -9.34
CA MET A 80 1.81 0.61 -9.22
C MET A 80 2.45 2.00 -9.09
N LEU A 81 1.96 2.99 -9.85
CA LEU A 81 2.41 4.37 -9.75
C LEU A 81 2.09 4.98 -8.38
N SER A 82 0.89 4.72 -7.84
CA SER A 82 0.51 5.15 -6.49
C SER A 82 1.47 4.63 -5.42
N ILE A 83 1.75 3.33 -5.42
CA ILE A 83 2.72 2.71 -4.50
C ILE A 83 4.13 3.31 -4.71
N ALA A 84 4.58 3.40 -5.95
CA ALA A 84 5.90 3.92 -6.30
C ALA A 84 6.13 5.35 -5.77
N ARG A 85 5.12 6.21 -5.88
CA ARG A 85 5.17 7.59 -5.35
C ARG A 85 5.44 7.62 -3.85
N ILE A 86 4.78 6.75 -3.09
CA ILE A 86 4.96 6.68 -1.64
C ILE A 86 6.36 6.14 -1.29
N LEU A 87 6.85 5.13 -2.00
CA LEU A 87 8.19 4.58 -1.76
C LEU A 87 9.31 5.60 -1.97
N ARG A 88 9.12 6.58 -2.85
CA ARG A 88 10.08 7.66 -3.07
C ARG A 88 10.18 8.66 -1.92
N THR A 89 9.14 8.77 -1.08
CA THR A 89 9.10 9.76 0.01
C THR A 89 10.05 9.44 1.17
N GLY A 90 10.48 8.19 1.34
CA GLY A 90 11.21 7.71 2.51
C GLY A 90 10.31 7.25 3.65
N ALA A 91 8.97 7.23 3.48
CA ALA A 91 8.04 6.65 4.46
C ALA A 91 8.39 5.19 4.73
N ARG A 92 8.41 4.81 6.01
CA ARG A 92 8.70 3.44 6.47
C ARG A 92 7.48 2.72 7.01
N PHE A 93 6.44 3.45 7.36
CA PHE A 93 5.12 2.92 7.70
C PHE A 93 4.17 3.23 6.54
N ILE A 94 3.60 2.21 5.90
CA ILE A 94 2.76 2.39 4.71
C ILE A 94 1.36 1.87 5.01
N LEU A 95 0.36 2.75 4.86
CA LEU A 95 -1.05 2.38 4.84
C LEU A 95 -1.44 2.08 3.39
N MET A 96 -2.02 0.91 3.13
CA MET A 96 -2.54 0.52 1.83
C MET A 96 -4.02 0.19 1.97
N ASP A 97 -4.86 0.92 1.25
CA ASP A 97 -6.32 0.79 1.30
C ASP A 97 -6.81 0.12 0.02
N GLU A 98 -7.31 -1.10 0.16
CA GLU A 98 -7.82 -1.96 -0.92
C GLU A 98 -6.94 -1.98 -2.20
N PRO A 99 -5.61 -2.19 -2.07
CA PRO A 99 -4.69 -2.02 -3.19
C PRO A 99 -4.90 -3.03 -4.32
N THR A 100 -5.74 -4.06 -4.14
CA THR A 100 -6.00 -5.08 -5.16
C THR A 100 -7.38 -4.97 -5.81
N GLU A 101 -8.22 -4.02 -5.36
CA GLU A 101 -9.59 -3.91 -5.86
C GLU A 101 -9.65 -3.62 -7.36
N GLY A 102 -10.48 -4.41 -8.06
CA GLY A 102 -10.73 -4.24 -9.51
C GLY A 102 -9.53 -4.52 -10.41
N LEU A 103 -8.48 -5.18 -9.91
CA LEU A 103 -7.25 -5.46 -10.66
C LEU A 103 -7.19 -6.90 -11.20
N ALA A 104 -6.49 -7.05 -12.32
CA ALA A 104 -6.21 -8.35 -12.91
C ALA A 104 -5.31 -9.22 -12.00
N PRO A 105 -5.47 -10.55 -11.99
CA PRO A 105 -4.71 -11.45 -11.10
C PRO A 105 -3.18 -11.28 -11.20
N VAL A 106 -2.64 -10.99 -12.37
CA VAL A 106 -1.20 -10.78 -12.57
C VAL A 106 -0.71 -9.53 -11.84
N ILE A 107 -1.51 -8.47 -11.78
CA ILE A 107 -1.18 -7.24 -11.05
C ILE A 107 -1.26 -7.48 -9.55
N ILE A 108 -2.29 -8.20 -9.09
CA ILE A 108 -2.42 -8.60 -7.67
C ILE A 108 -1.19 -9.38 -7.21
N GLN A 109 -0.69 -10.31 -8.03
CA GLN A 109 0.53 -11.05 -7.73
C GLN A 109 1.75 -10.12 -7.64
N GLN A 110 1.88 -9.16 -8.54
CA GLN A 110 2.97 -8.19 -8.54
C GLN A 110 2.94 -7.29 -7.29
N ILE A 111 1.76 -6.80 -6.90
CA ILE A 111 1.57 -6.05 -5.64
C ILE A 111 1.97 -6.92 -4.44
N GLY A 112 1.52 -8.16 -4.40
CA GLY A 112 1.90 -9.11 -3.32
C GLY A 112 3.42 -9.36 -3.26
N HIS A 113 4.09 -9.46 -4.41
CA HIS A 113 5.56 -9.54 -4.45
C HIS A 113 6.22 -8.28 -3.89
N THR A 114 5.72 -7.11 -4.28
CA THR A 114 6.21 -5.81 -3.78
C THR A 114 6.06 -5.71 -2.27
N VAL A 115 4.89 -6.05 -1.72
CA VAL A 115 4.63 -6.03 -0.26
C VAL A 115 5.61 -6.95 0.48
N ARG A 116 5.84 -8.18 0.00
CA ARG A 116 6.83 -9.09 0.61
C ARG A 116 8.24 -8.51 0.59
N ARG A 117 8.65 -7.92 -0.54
CA ARG A 117 9.97 -7.27 -0.68
C ARG A 117 10.13 -6.09 0.29
N LEU A 118 9.10 -5.28 0.46
CA LEU A 118 9.08 -4.17 1.42
C LEU A 118 9.17 -4.67 2.86
N LYS A 119 8.39 -5.69 3.24
CA LYS A 119 8.48 -6.33 4.56
C LYS A 119 9.91 -6.83 4.85
N SER A 120 10.52 -7.53 3.90
CA SER A 120 11.91 -8.01 4.03
C SER A 120 12.93 -6.87 4.16
N ALA A 121 12.61 -5.68 3.65
CA ALA A 121 13.41 -4.46 3.78
C ALA A 121 13.09 -3.65 5.07
N GLY A 122 12.29 -4.20 6.00
CA GLY A 122 11.98 -3.61 7.29
C GLY A 122 10.87 -2.54 7.27
N TYR A 123 10.04 -2.52 6.24
CA TYR A 123 8.86 -1.65 6.21
C TYR A 123 7.74 -2.25 7.08
N THR A 124 7.02 -1.39 7.79
CA THR A 124 5.76 -1.72 8.43
C THR A 124 4.61 -1.38 7.48
N ILE A 125 3.71 -2.33 7.26
CA ILE A 125 2.59 -2.16 6.34
C ILE A 125 1.28 -2.45 7.07
N LEU A 126 0.36 -1.49 7.10
CA LEU A 126 -1.03 -1.72 7.43
C LEU A 126 -1.81 -1.85 6.14
N LEU A 127 -2.29 -3.07 5.88
CA LEU A 127 -3.04 -3.44 4.69
C LEU A 127 -4.52 -3.58 5.04
N VAL A 128 -5.37 -2.74 4.46
CA VAL A 128 -6.83 -2.90 4.49
C VAL A 128 -7.24 -3.64 3.22
N GLU A 129 -7.90 -4.78 3.38
CA GLU A 129 -8.28 -5.66 2.27
C GLU A 129 -9.54 -6.45 2.60
N GLN A 130 -10.44 -6.55 1.62
CA GLN A 130 -11.58 -7.47 1.66
C GLN A 130 -11.15 -8.87 1.18
N ASN A 131 -10.16 -8.95 0.29
CA ASN A 131 -9.61 -10.21 -0.20
C ASN A 131 -8.73 -10.88 0.87
N PHE A 132 -9.37 -11.59 1.80
CA PHE A 132 -8.66 -12.31 2.85
C PHE A 132 -7.62 -13.31 2.31
N HIS A 133 -7.89 -13.97 1.16
CA HIS A 133 -6.94 -14.89 0.56
C HIS A 133 -5.64 -14.22 0.11
N PHE A 134 -5.71 -12.95 -0.30
CA PHE A 134 -4.53 -12.15 -0.59
C PHE A 134 -3.84 -11.71 0.70
N ALA A 135 -4.60 -11.14 1.67
CA ALA A 135 -4.07 -10.62 2.91
C ALA A 135 -3.34 -11.69 3.74
N ARG A 136 -3.91 -12.90 3.89
CA ARG A 136 -3.32 -14.01 4.66
C ARG A 136 -1.94 -14.47 4.17
N LYS A 137 -1.62 -14.24 2.90
CA LYS A 137 -0.30 -14.59 2.33
C LYS A 137 0.80 -13.58 2.64
N LEU A 138 0.44 -12.43 3.20
CA LEU A 138 1.32 -11.28 3.40
C LEU A 138 1.40 -10.85 4.85
N ALA A 139 0.29 -10.87 5.56
CA ALA A 139 0.18 -10.35 6.91
C ALA A 139 0.84 -11.27 7.94
N ASP A 140 1.35 -10.68 9.02
CA ASP A 140 1.83 -11.38 10.22
C ASP A 140 0.73 -11.45 11.27
N ARG A 141 -0.19 -10.47 11.23
CA ARG A 141 -1.29 -10.28 12.19
C ARG A 141 -2.52 -9.76 11.48
N HIS A 142 -3.68 -10.19 11.92
CA HIS A 142 -4.97 -9.84 11.36
C HIS A 142 -5.86 -9.13 12.37
N TYR A 143 -6.58 -8.12 11.90
CA TYR A 143 -7.66 -7.46 12.61
C TYR A 143 -8.91 -7.55 11.74
N ILE A 144 -9.98 -8.11 12.26
CA ILE A 144 -11.27 -8.14 11.58
C ILE A 144 -12.07 -6.92 12.03
N VAL A 145 -12.45 -6.09 11.07
CA VAL A 145 -13.24 -4.88 11.32
C VAL A 145 -14.65 -5.06 10.79
N GLN A 146 -15.65 -4.84 11.64
CA GLN A 146 -17.06 -4.88 11.27
C GLN A 146 -17.76 -3.69 11.92
N GLU A 147 -18.58 -2.97 11.15
CA GLU A 147 -19.33 -1.79 11.63
C GLU A 147 -18.46 -0.77 12.39
N GLY A 148 -17.24 -0.54 11.89
CA GLY A 148 -16.29 0.41 12.47
C GLY A 148 -15.63 -0.06 13.79
N ARG A 149 -15.72 -1.34 14.13
CA ARG A 149 -15.11 -1.93 15.35
C ARG A 149 -14.25 -3.11 15.01
N VAL A 150 -13.14 -3.27 15.72
CA VAL A 150 -12.36 -4.50 15.70
C VAL A 150 -13.14 -5.56 16.47
N VAL A 151 -13.58 -6.62 15.78
CA VAL A 151 -14.37 -7.72 16.34
C VAL A 151 -13.54 -8.97 16.60
N ASP A 152 -12.37 -9.08 15.96
CA ASP A 152 -11.42 -10.18 16.18
C ASP A 152 -9.99 -9.75 15.88
N GLU A 153 -9.02 -10.41 16.51
CA GLU A 153 -7.58 -10.18 16.33
C GLU A 153 -6.84 -11.50 16.52
N PHE A 154 -5.93 -11.84 15.60
CA PHE A 154 -5.13 -13.07 15.69
C PHE A 154 -3.84 -12.98 14.86
N HIS A 155 -2.86 -13.80 15.18
CA HIS A 155 -1.65 -13.94 14.38
C HIS A 155 -1.87 -14.84 13.16
N ASN A 156 -1.05 -14.67 12.11
CA ASN A 156 -1.22 -15.43 10.88
C ASN A 156 -1.04 -16.95 11.03
N ASN A 157 -0.30 -17.40 12.01
CA ASN A 157 -0.18 -18.84 12.36
C ASN A 157 -1.44 -19.41 13.01
N GLU A 158 -2.38 -18.58 13.45
CA GLU A 158 -3.65 -18.96 14.08
C GLU A 158 -4.82 -18.96 13.09
N VAL A 159 -4.58 -18.56 11.84
CA VAL A 159 -5.63 -18.42 10.80
C VAL A 159 -6.50 -19.67 10.66
N GLU A 160 -5.92 -20.87 10.69
CA GLU A 160 -6.66 -22.12 10.53
C GLU A 160 -7.68 -22.33 11.65
N ALA A 161 -7.38 -21.92 12.89
CA ALA A 161 -8.29 -21.99 14.02
C ALA A 161 -9.43 -20.96 13.93
N HIS A 162 -9.24 -19.89 13.15
CA HIS A 162 -10.22 -18.80 12.97
C HIS A 162 -11.02 -18.89 11.68
N LEU A 163 -10.79 -19.89 10.80
CA LEU A 163 -11.38 -19.95 9.46
C LEU A 163 -12.92 -19.92 9.46
N GLU A 164 -13.57 -20.71 10.30
CA GLU A 164 -15.04 -20.73 10.38
C GLU A 164 -15.60 -19.37 10.77
N LYS A 165 -14.95 -18.71 11.73
CA LYS A 165 -15.34 -17.39 12.21
C LYS A 165 -15.11 -16.32 11.15
N ILE A 166 -13.97 -16.38 10.45
CA ILE A 166 -13.65 -15.47 9.31
C ILE A 166 -14.69 -15.61 8.20
N GLN A 167 -15.07 -16.85 7.83
CA GLN A 167 -16.11 -17.10 6.84
C GLN A 167 -17.45 -16.48 7.25
N GLY A 168 -17.80 -16.50 8.53
CA GLY A 168 -18.99 -15.84 9.05
C GLY A 168 -18.97 -14.31 8.95
N TYR A 169 -17.79 -13.70 8.93
CA TYR A 169 -17.64 -12.24 8.76
C TYR A 169 -17.59 -11.79 7.29
N LEU A 170 -17.12 -12.66 6.39
CA LEU A 170 -16.95 -12.35 4.96
C LEU A 170 -18.16 -12.75 4.13
N GLY A 171 -19.11 -13.46 4.72
CA GLY A 171 -20.38 -14.00 4.26
C GLY A 171 -21.25 -13.71 3.53
#